data_a2bb2b3e7a286035de8b3321ad10145f
#
_entry.id   a2bb2b3e7a286035de8b3321ad10145f
#
_cell.length_a   1.000
_cell.length_b   1.000
_cell.length_c   1.000
_cell.angle_alpha   90.00
_cell.angle_beta   90.00
_cell.angle_gamma   90.00
#
_symmetry.space_group_name_H-M   'P 1'
#
loop_
_entity.id
_entity.type
_entity.pdbx_description
1 polymer ?
#
loop_
_entity_poly.entity_id
_entity_poly.type
_entity_poly.pdbx_seq_one_letter_code
_entity_poly.pdbx_strand_id
1 'polypeptide(L)'
;DNIGNIYDCVKINKLESDKNIIVKDSSENIIDYYINSEIISDDLNADKSIFKIYYSKSIVAQPSPQPTCVNTKTNPDISFIDKETIIFVSKFKNVADGNYDLLKQELGINAGTDFTFTLLDANKTNITNMKKTDISTNVYVDEFPVLYANENGEIKSGFINIRVW
;
A
#
# COMPACT_ATOMS: atom_id res chain seq x y z
N ASP A 1 -33.11 6.29 -17.66
CA ASP A 1 -32.75 7.64 -17.20
C ASP A 1 -31.65 7.51 -16.13
N ASN A 2 -30.40 7.60 -16.57
CA ASN A 2 -29.26 7.76 -15.65
C ASN A 2 -29.35 9.21 -15.12
N ILE A 3 -29.95 9.39 -13.97
CA ILE A 3 -29.75 10.59 -13.17
C ILE A 3 -28.29 10.46 -12.69
N GLY A 4 -27.40 11.19 -13.34
CA GLY A 4 -26.00 11.20 -12.96
C GLY A 4 -25.91 11.57 -11.48
N ASN A 5 -25.22 10.76 -10.70
CA ASN A 5 -24.98 11.05 -9.29
C ASN A 5 -24.33 12.43 -9.17
N ILE A 6 -24.92 13.27 -8.35
CA ILE A 6 -24.46 14.63 -8.08
C ILE A 6 -23.54 14.53 -6.88
N TYR A 7 -22.29 14.96 -7.04
CA TYR A 7 -21.27 14.85 -6.01
C TYR A 7 -20.79 16.23 -5.56
N ASP A 8 -20.50 16.35 -4.28
CA ASP A 8 -19.64 17.40 -3.78
C ASP A 8 -18.18 16.95 -3.97
N CYS A 9 -17.34 17.82 -4.46
CA CYS A 9 -15.95 17.49 -4.78
C CYS A 9 -14.97 18.26 -3.89
N VAL A 10 -13.84 17.64 -3.60
CA VAL A 10 -12.74 18.28 -2.87
C VAL A 10 -11.54 18.42 -3.80
N LYS A 11 -11.04 19.64 -3.93
CA LYS A 11 -9.80 19.90 -4.66
C LYS A 11 -8.62 19.83 -3.71
N ILE A 12 -7.72 18.86 -3.96
CA ILE A 12 -6.49 18.69 -3.17
C ILE A 12 -5.30 19.16 -4.04
N ASN A 13 -4.71 20.27 -3.66
CA ASN A 13 -3.50 20.77 -4.28
C ASN A 13 -2.29 19.97 -3.78
N LYS A 14 -1.35 19.63 -4.66
CA LYS A 14 -0.07 18.93 -4.36
C LYS A 14 -0.11 17.42 -4.25
N LEU A 15 -1.00 16.72 -4.93
CA LEU A 15 -0.77 15.30 -5.16
C LEU A 15 0.36 15.15 -6.19
N GLU A 16 1.38 14.35 -5.84
CA GLU A 16 2.45 14.03 -6.77
C GLU A 16 1.88 13.25 -7.95
N SER A 17 2.08 13.74 -9.17
CA SER A 17 1.45 13.25 -10.40
C SER A 17 1.84 11.80 -10.78
N ASP A 18 2.86 11.24 -10.14
CA ASP A 18 3.40 9.92 -10.43
C ASP A 18 2.94 8.83 -9.42
N LYS A 19 2.02 9.17 -8.53
CA LYS A 19 1.49 8.25 -7.52
C LYS A 19 0.00 8.00 -7.74
N ASN A 20 -0.39 6.75 -7.49
CA ASN A 20 -1.79 6.35 -7.41
C ASN A 20 -2.35 6.59 -6.02
N ILE A 21 -3.65 6.76 -5.92
CA ILE A 21 -4.35 7.14 -4.71
C ILE A 21 -5.37 6.07 -4.35
N ILE A 22 -5.63 5.92 -3.07
CA ILE A 22 -6.82 5.27 -2.52
C ILE A 22 -7.41 6.22 -1.50
N VAL A 23 -8.72 6.43 -1.56
CA VAL A 23 -9.46 7.22 -0.59
C VAL A 23 -10.30 6.28 0.26
N LYS A 24 -10.28 6.48 1.58
CA LYS A 24 -11.07 5.71 2.54
C LYS A 24 -11.88 6.64 3.43
N ASP A 25 -13.06 6.18 3.81
CA ASP A 25 -13.88 6.83 4.83
C ASP A 25 -13.35 6.57 6.25
N SER A 26 -14.02 7.14 7.24
CA SER A 26 -13.69 6.93 8.66
C SER A 26 -13.84 5.48 9.14
N SER A 27 -14.54 4.64 8.40
CA SER A 27 -14.76 3.22 8.66
C SER A 27 -13.81 2.31 7.89
N GLU A 28 -12.78 2.88 7.23
CA GLU A 28 -11.78 2.18 6.41
C GLU A 28 -12.35 1.55 5.11
N ASN A 29 -13.57 1.88 4.71
CA ASN A 29 -14.09 1.45 3.42
C ASN A 29 -13.44 2.27 2.31
N ILE A 30 -13.08 1.60 1.22
CA ILE A 30 -12.65 2.29 0.00
C ILE A 30 -13.85 2.97 -0.60
N ILE A 31 -13.72 4.26 -0.88
CA ILE A 31 -14.74 5.05 -1.53
C ILE A 31 -14.32 5.34 -2.96
N ASP A 32 -15.32 5.39 -3.84
CA ASP A 32 -15.12 5.73 -5.23
C ASP A 32 -14.57 7.15 -5.34
N TYR A 33 -13.53 7.33 -6.13
CA TYR A 33 -12.93 8.63 -6.36
C TYR A 33 -12.55 8.81 -7.82
N TYR A 34 -12.60 10.03 -8.27
CA TYR A 34 -12.11 10.43 -9.58
C TYR A 34 -10.99 11.44 -9.43
N ILE A 35 -9.94 11.26 -10.22
CA ILE A 35 -8.83 12.20 -10.28
C ILE A 35 -8.84 12.88 -11.63
N ASN A 36 -9.01 14.19 -11.62
CA ASN A 36 -8.69 15.04 -12.74
C ASN A 36 -7.68 16.07 -12.28
N SER A 37 -6.42 15.77 -12.54
CA SER A 37 -5.25 16.64 -12.27
C SER A 37 -5.06 17.06 -10.79
N GLU A 38 -6.12 17.30 -10.03
CA GLU A 38 -6.04 17.80 -8.65
C GLU A 38 -7.36 17.62 -7.88
N ILE A 39 -8.38 17.02 -8.49
CA ILE A 39 -9.72 16.93 -7.89
C ILE A 39 -10.00 15.48 -7.52
N ILE A 40 -10.29 15.26 -6.25
CA ILE A 40 -10.89 14.03 -5.77
C ILE A 40 -12.37 14.31 -5.63
N SER A 41 -13.19 13.54 -6.33
CA SER A 41 -14.65 13.65 -6.21
C SER A 41 -15.19 12.42 -5.53
N ASP A 42 -16.03 12.65 -4.56
CA ASP A 42 -16.77 11.64 -3.83
C ASP A 42 -18.13 12.23 -3.41
N ASP A 43 -19.08 11.33 -3.11
CA ASP A 43 -20.33 11.69 -2.42
C ASP A 43 -20.03 12.12 -0.98
N LEU A 44 -19.29 13.21 -0.87
CA LEU A 44 -18.92 13.82 0.39
C LEU A 44 -20.16 14.50 0.94
N ASN A 45 -20.87 13.82 1.81
CA ASN A 45 -21.70 14.52 2.78
C ASN A 45 -20.75 15.36 3.66
N ALA A 46 -20.27 16.43 3.03
CA ALA A 46 -19.00 17.08 3.26
C ALA A 46 -18.86 17.81 4.61
N ASP A 47 -19.92 17.94 5.36
CA ASP A 47 -19.89 18.78 6.56
C ASP A 47 -19.32 18.09 7.81
N LYS A 48 -19.11 16.76 7.77
CA LYS A 48 -18.66 16.02 8.98
C LYS A 48 -17.77 14.81 8.73
N SER A 49 -17.23 14.62 7.53
CA SER A 49 -16.51 13.38 7.20
C SER A 49 -15.01 13.56 7.24
N ILE A 50 -14.34 12.64 7.90
CA ILE A 50 -12.88 12.50 7.88
C ILE A 50 -12.55 11.47 6.82
N PHE A 51 -11.69 11.86 5.87
CA PHE A 51 -11.19 10.97 4.83
C PHE A 51 -9.71 10.71 5.03
N LYS A 52 -9.29 9.49 4.76
CA LYS A 52 -7.90 9.09 4.70
C LYS A 52 -7.49 8.92 3.25
N ILE A 53 -6.46 9.62 2.84
CA ILE A 53 -5.93 9.55 1.49
C ILE A 53 -4.57 8.89 1.54
N TYR A 54 -4.47 7.71 0.92
CA TYR A 54 -3.22 6.99 0.76
C TYR A 54 -2.70 7.21 -0.65
N TYR A 55 -1.42 7.47 -0.81
CA TYR A 55 -0.81 7.65 -2.12
C TYR A 55 0.52 6.90 -2.22
N SER A 56 0.69 6.15 -3.28
CA SER A 56 1.91 5.39 -3.57
C SER A 56 1.97 4.97 -5.03
N LYS A 57 3.19 4.82 -5.58
CA LYS A 57 3.40 4.18 -6.89
C LYS A 57 3.02 2.70 -6.92
N SER A 58 2.91 2.06 -5.77
CA SER A 58 2.61 0.63 -5.63
C SER A 58 1.13 0.33 -5.43
N ILE A 59 0.30 1.34 -5.33
CA ILE A 59 -1.16 1.24 -5.33
C ILE A 59 -1.62 1.01 -6.77
N VAL A 60 -2.55 0.08 -6.97
CA VAL A 60 -3.24 -0.07 -8.25
C VAL A 60 -4.42 0.88 -8.25
N ALA A 61 -4.37 1.89 -9.11
CA ALA A 61 -5.47 2.85 -9.22
C ALA A 61 -6.72 2.15 -9.80
N GLN A 62 -7.85 2.39 -9.17
CA GLN A 62 -9.16 2.01 -9.69
C GLN A 62 -10.01 3.27 -9.83
N PRO A 63 -9.76 4.10 -10.87
CA PRO A 63 -10.48 5.33 -11.04
C PRO A 63 -11.95 5.03 -11.37
N SER A 64 -12.84 5.70 -10.68
CA SER A 64 -14.27 5.72 -11.00
C SER A 64 -14.55 6.58 -12.24
N PRO A 65 -15.68 6.38 -12.93
CA PRO A 65 -16.11 7.26 -14.00
C PRO A 65 -16.20 8.71 -13.54
N GLN A 66 -15.92 9.65 -14.43
CA GLN A 66 -15.95 11.08 -14.13
C GLN A 66 -17.31 11.51 -13.56
N PRO A 67 -17.37 11.96 -12.29
CA PRO A 67 -18.61 12.46 -11.72
C PRO A 67 -18.88 13.90 -12.16
N THR A 68 -20.13 14.32 -12.02
CA THR A 68 -20.50 15.72 -12.16
C THR A 68 -20.40 16.41 -10.82
N CYS A 69 -19.38 17.22 -10.61
CA CYS A 69 -19.22 18.04 -9.40
C CYS A 69 -20.19 19.21 -9.44
N VAL A 70 -21.05 19.34 -8.44
CA VAL A 70 -21.95 20.49 -8.28
C VAL A 70 -21.29 21.56 -7.41
N ASN A 71 -20.62 21.15 -6.37
CA ASN A 71 -19.85 22.03 -5.52
C ASN A 71 -18.40 21.53 -5.42
N THR A 72 -17.45 22.44 -5.52
CA THR A 72 -16.03 22.09 -5.32
C THR A 72 -15.51 22.86 -4.11
N LYS A 73 -15.21 22.16 -3.03
CA LYS A 73 -14.49 22.74 -1.89
C LYS A 73 -13.01 22.84 -2.24
N THR A 74 -12.48 24.04 -2.21
CA THR A 74 -11.05 24.30 -2.38
C THR A 74 -10.42 24.43 -1.01
N ASN A 75 -9.21 23.88 -0.85
CA ASN A 75 -8.43 23.92 0.39
C ASN A 75 -9.15 23.23 1.57
N PRO A 76 -9.33 21.90 1.52
CA PRO A 76 -9.80 21.15 2.68
C PRO A 76 -8.78 21.31 3.82
N ASP A 77 -9.27 21.34 5.05
CA ASP A 77 -8.43 21.33 6.23
C ASP A 77 -7.71 19.98 6.31
N ILE A 78 -6.39 20.01 6.13
CA ILE A 78 -5.54 18.84 6.32
C ILE A 78 -5.22 18.74 7.81
N SER A 79 -5.79 17.77 8.49
CA SER A 79 -5.61 17.59 9.93
C SER A 79 -4.17 17.20 10.27
N PHE A 80 -3.62 16.22 9.57
CA PHE A 80 -2.22 15.82 9.70
C PHE A 80 -1.77 15.01 8.47
N ILE A 81 -0.47 14.99 8.25
CA ILE A 81 0.19 14.13 7.25
C ILE A 81 1.14 13.22 8.02
N ASP A 82 0.96 11.92 7.88
CA ASP A 82 1.86 10.92 8.42
C ASP A 82 2.57 10.16 7.30
N LYS A 83 3.80 9.72 7.57
CA LYS A 83 4.60 8.89 6.67
C LYS A 83 4.93 7.58 7.36
N GLU A 84 4.30 6.54 6.92
CA GLU A 84 4.55 5.20 7.40
C GLU A 84 5.37 4.39 6.39
N THR A 85 6.24 3.54 6.91
CA THR A 85 6.93 2.56 6.09
C THR A 85 6.06 1.32 6.01
N ILE A 86 5.54 1.05 4.80
CA ILE A 86 4.63 -0.06 4.54
C ILE A 86 5.23 -0.94 3.46
N ILE A 87 5.17 -2.25 3.66
CA ILE A 87 5.64 -3.24 2.69
C ILE A 87 4.47 -3.61 1.77
N PHE A 88 4.62 -3.36 0.48
CA PHE A 88 3.65 -3.87 -0.49
C PHE A 88 3.91 -5.34 -0.79
N VAL A 89 2.89 -6.18 -0.64
CA VAL A 89 2.97 -7.63 -0.89
C VAL A 89 3.49 -7.93 -2.30
N SER A 90 3.05 -7.18 -3.31
CA SER A 90 3.53 -7.32 -4.69
C SER A 90 5.03 -7.05 -4.83
N LYS A 91 5.55 -6.01 -4.17
CA LYS A 91 6.99 -5.72 -4.18
C LYS A 91 7.80 -6.77 -3.43
N PHE A 92 7.32 -7.19 -2.27
CA PHE A 92 7.96 -8.25 -1.51
C PHE A 92 8.04 -9.55 -2.33
N LYS A 93 6.95 -9.89 -3.00
CA LYS A 93 6.89 -11.05 -3.90
C LYS A 93 7.89 -10.93 -5.05
N ASN A 94 7.96 -9.77 -5.70
CA ASN A 94 8.93 -9.56 -6.79
C ASN A 94 10.39 -9.75 -6.33
N VAL A 95 10.72 -9.34 -5.10
CA VAL A 95 12.04 -9.58 -4.52
C VAL A 95 12.21 -11.06 -4.19
N ALA A 96 11.19 -11.72 -3.63
CA ALA A 96 11.22 -13.13 -3.24
C ALA A 96 11.34 -14.08 -4.46
N ASP A 97 10.71 -13.72 -5.59
CA ASP A 97 10.74 -14.47 -6.85
C ASP A 97 11.94 -14.06 -7.75
N GLY A 98 12.71 -13.06 -7.35
CA GLY A 98 13.84 -12.50 -8.08
C GLY A 98 15.09 -13.40 -8.10
N ASN A 99 16.16 -12.86 -8.67
CA ASN A 99 17.45 -13.55 -8.71
C ASN A 99 18.11 -13.52 -7.32
N TYR A 100 18.24 -14.69 -6.70
CA TYR A 100 18.81 -14.85 -5.37
C TYR A 100 20.26 -14.36 -5.26
N ASP A 101 21.12 -14.72 -6.24
CA ASP A 101 22.53 -14.37 -6.21
C ASP A 101 22.75 -12.86 -6.36
N LEU A 102 21.93 -12.23 -7.21
CA LEU A 102 21.95 -10.78 -7.36
C LEU A 102 21.52 -10.08 -6.07
N LEU A 103 20.44 -10.54 -5.46
CA LEU A 103 19.96 -10.00 -4.19
C LEU A 103 21.00 -10.17 -3.08
N LYS A 104 21.66 -11.33 -3.03
CA LYS A 104 22.73 -11.60 -2.08
C LYS A 104 23.90 -10.63 -2.25
N GLN A 105 24.27 -10.35 -3.49
CA GLN A 105 25.31 -9.36 -3.82
C GLN A 105 24.90 -7.94 -3.41
N GLU A 106 23.66 -7.52 -3.73
CA GLU A 106 23.14 -6.20 -3.37
C GLU A 106 23.08 -5.98 -1.86
N LEU A 107 22.77 -7.02 -1.09
CA LEU A 107 22.77 -7.00 0.38
C LEU A 107 24.17 -7.14 0.99
N GLY A 108 25.22 -7.36 0.19
CA GLY A 108 26.59 -7.52 0.68
C GLY A 108 26.81 -8.80 1.49
N ILE A 109 26.02 -9.84 1.25
CA ILE A 109 26.10 -11.12 1.99
C ILE A 109 27.24 -11.97 1.43
N ASN A 110 28.11 -12.45 2.31
CA ASN A 110 29.28 -13.24 1.96
C ASN A 110 28.92 -14.58 1.28
N ALA A 111 29.84 -15.09 0.47
CA ALA A 111 29.65 -16.31 -0.33
C ALA A 111 29.29 -17.57 0.48
N GLY A 112 29.71 -17.66 1.74
CA GLY A 112 29.45 -18.82 2.60
C GLY A 112 28.17 -18.70 3.46
N THR A 113 27.46 -17.60 3.39
CA THR A 113 26.24 -17.36 4.16
C THR A 113 25.02 -17.36 3.24
N ASP A 114 24.01 -18.10 3.57
CA ASP A 114 22.74 -18.11 2.86
C ASP A 114 21.60 -17.57 3.72
N PHE A 115 20.53 -17.15 3.09
CA PHE A 115 19.37 -16.59 3.80
C PHE A 115 18.07 -16.89 3.05
N THR A 116 16.98 -16.79 3.78
CA THR A 116 15.62 -16.71 3.23
C THR A 116 14.77 -15.78 4.08
N PHE A 117 13.69 -15.30 3.51
CA PHE A 117 12.73 -14.48 4.23
C PHE A 117 11.30 -14.85 3.86
N THR A 118 10.40 -14.65 4.82
CA THR A 118 8.98 -14.95 4.70
C THR A 118 8.17 -13.78 5.25
N LEU A 119 7.16 -13.35 4.53
CA LEU A 119 6.15 -12.43 5.02
C LEU A 119 4.99 -13.22 5.61
N LEU A 120 4.67 -12.95 6.86
CA LEU A 120 3.63 -13.61 7.63
C LEU A 120 2.52 -12.59 7.98
N ASP A 121 1.29 -13.05 8.07
CA ASP A 121 0.19 -12.26 8.64
C ASP A 121 0.27 -12.21 10.18
N ALA A 122 -0.70 -11.53 10.81
CA ALA A 122 -0.78 -11.44 12.27
C ALA A 122 -0.96 -12.80 12.98
N ASN A 123 -1.51 -13.80 12.29
CA ASN A 123 -1.69 -15.15 12.78
C ASN A 123 -0.50 -16.07 12.46
N LYS A 124 0.61 -15.52 11.98
CA LYS A 124 1.80 -16.27 11.52
C LYS A 124 1.55 -17.17 10.31
N THR A 125 0.49 -16.90 9.55
CA THR A 125 0.23 -17.60 8.30
C THR A 125 1.12 -17.00 7.20
N ASN A 126 1.69 -17.87 6.36
CA ASN A 126 2.56 -17.46 5.26
C ASN A 126 1.76 -16.73 4.18
N ILE A 127 2.13 -15.48 3.90
CA ILE A 127 1.58 -14.70 2.78
C ILE A 127 2.42 -14.95 1.52
N THR A 128 3.73 -14.84 1.66
CA THR A 128 4.69 -15.13 0.59
C THR A 128 6.08 -15.34 1.17
N ASN A 129 6.88 -16.13 0.48
CA ASN A 129 8.23 -16.48 0.91
C ASN A 129 9.21 -16.56 -0.26
N MET A 130 10.45 -16.29 -0.01
CA MET A 130 11.53 -16.63 -0.92
C MET A 130 11.74 -18.15 -0.93
N LYS A 131 11.71 -18.75 -2.11
CA LYS A 131 11.94 -20.19 -2.28
C LYS A 131 13.43 -20.47 -2.22
N LYS A 132 13.89 -21.09 -1.15
CA LYS A 132 15.20 -21.73 -1.06
C LYS A 132 15.03 -23.13 -0.47
N THR A 133 15.61 -24.12 -1.12
CA THR A 133 15.40 -25.53 -0.83
C THR A 133 16.43 -26.13 0.13
N ASP A 134 17.64 -25.59 0.16
CA ASP A 134 18.77 -26.15 0.91
C ASP A 134 18.98 -25.38 2.21
N ILE A 135 18.21 -25.72 3.24
CA ILE A 135 18.35 -25.12 4.57
C ILE A 135 19.32 -25.95 5.41
N SER A 136 20.34 -25.30 5.93
CA SER A 136 21.29 -25.93 6.86
C SER A 136 20.65 -26.34 8.18
N THR A 137 21.29 -27.23 8.92
CA THR A 137 20.87 -27.64 10.28
C THR A 137 21.06 -26.53 11.31
N ASN A 138 21.99 -25.60 11.08
CA ASN A 138 22.25 -24.44 11.96
C ASN A 138 21.67 -23.18 11.33
N VAL A 139 20.50 -22.78 11.79
CA VAL A 139 19.78 -21.60 11.27
C VAL A 139 19.60 -20.58 12.38
N TYR A 140 20.06 -19.38 12.14
CA TYR A 140 19.69 -18.20 12.92
C TYR A 140 18.35 -17.69 12.39
N VAL A 141 17.40 -17.41 13.29
CA VAL A 141 16.07 -16.91 12.95
C VAL A 141 15.80 -15.62 13.69
N ASP A 142 15.34 -14.62 12.95
CA ASP A 142 14.85 -13.36 13.54
C ASP A 142 13.49 -12.98 12.93
N GLU A 143 12.71 -12.20 13.68
CA GLU A 143 11.38 -11.84 13.31
C GLU A 143 11.07 -10.39 13.68
N PHE A 144 10.61 -9.62 12.69
CA PHE A 144 10.32 -8.20 12.83
C PHE A 144 8.84 -7.90 12.56
N PRO A 145 8.16 -7.16 13.45
CA PRO A 145 6.81 -6.68 13.16
C PRO A 145 6.85 -5.65 12.03
N VAL A 146 5.90 -5.75 11.12
CA VAL A 146 5.78 -4.85 9.97
C VAL A 146 4.33 -4.51 9.67
N LEU A 147 4.13 -3.38 9.00
CA LEU A 147 2.89 -3.11 8.29
C LEU A 147 3.05 -3.52 6.83
N TYR A 148 2.07 -4.22 6.30
CA TYR A 148 2.03 -4.58 4.89
C TYR A 148 0.70 -4.17 4.25
N ALA A 149 0.74 -3.89 2.96
CA ALA A 149 -0.43 -3.55 2.17
C ALA A 149 -0.56 -4.46 0.95
N ASN A 150 -1.79 -4.83 0.64
CA ASN A 150 -2.10 -5.45 -0.64
C ASN A 150 -2.28 -4.38 -1.75
N GLU A 151 -2.57 -4.83 -2.97
CA GLU A 151 -2.77 -3.95 -4.13
C GLU A 151 -3.98 -3.02 -4.00
N ASN A 152 -4.96 -3.40 -3.18
CA ASN A 152 -6.15 -2.60 -2.87
C ASN A 152 -5.92 -1.59 -1.73
N GLY A 153 -4.69 -1.46 -1.24
CA GLY A 153 -4.35 -0.54 -0.15
C GLY A 153 -4.91 -0.93 1.21
N GLU A 154 -5.31 -2.20 1.41
CA GLU A 154 -5.61 -2.70 2.74
C GLU A 154 -4.31 -2.87 3.51
N ILE A 155 -4.18 -2.11 4.60
CA ILE A 155 -3.02 -2.13 5.49
C ILE A 155 -3.30 -3.09 6.65
N LYS A 156 -2.38 -4.02 6.88
CA LYS A 156 -2.47 -5.03 7.93
C LYS A 156 -1.15 -5.16 8.66
N SER A 157 -1.22 -5.57 9.92
CA SER A 157 -0.04 -5.93 10.70
C SER A 157 0.41 -7.35 10.35
N GLY A 158 1.71 -7.58 10.37
CA GLY A 158 2.30 -8.88 10.14
C GLY A 158 3.75 -8.93 10.60
N PHE A 159 4.50 -9.89 10.10
CA PHE A 159 5.88 -10.09 10.47
C PHE A 159 6.73 -10.47 9.24
N ILE A 160 7.97 -10.02 9.23
CA ILE A 160 9.01 -10.61 8.39
C ILE A 160 9.81 -11.58 9.23
N ASN A 161 9.86 -12.83 8.82
CA ASN A 161 10.72 -13.85 9.40
C ASN A 161 11.94 -14.02 8.48
N ILE A 162 13.13 -13.79 9.01
CA ILE A 162 14.40 -13.94 8.30
C ILE A 162 15.15 -15.13 8.87
N ARG A 163 15.70 -15.97 8.00
CA ARG A 163 16.54 -17.11 8.37
C ARG A 163 17.86 -17.00 7.65
N VAL A 164 18.94 -17.23 8.41
CA VAL A 164 20.32 -17.14 7.92
C VAL A 164 21.08 -18.40 8.36
N TRP A 165 21.91 -18.97 7.50
CA TRP A 165 22.74 -20.15 7.80
C TRP A 165 24.05 -20.15 7.02
#